data_27ce265a158acc6e808eb92607b4b9cf
#
_entry.id   27ce265a158acc6e808eb92607b4b9cf
#
_cell.length_a   1.000
_cell.length_b   1.000
_cell.length_c   1.000
_cell.angle_alpha   90.00
_cell.angle_beta   90.00
_cell.angle_gamma   90.00
#
_symmetry.space_group_name_H-M   'P 1'
#
loop_
_entity.id
_entity.type
_entity.pdbx_description
1 polymer ?
#
loop_
_entity_poly.entity_id
_entity_poly.type
_entity_poly.pdbx_seq_one_letter_code
_entity_poly.pdbx_strand_id
1 'polypeptide(L)'
;YAGDIRELLREYVPLRITINDRIQYLANQDASIAILNQIWSKAEEVARANPESEAVSLFIETLNDTIDLQTTRATAVVIARVPDTILILLFLGEVLAMGIVGYTAGLTGSRGLVAAMMLVLAFSAVLTLLVDLDRPRDGFLQVNQQPLITLSEQLGPP
;
A
#
# COMPACT_ATOMS: atom_id res chain seq x y z
N TYR A 1 -0.56 33.15 1.01
CA TYR A 1 -1.19 31.85 1.39
C TYR A 1 -1.17 30.83 0.25
N ALA A 2 -1.66 31.18 -0.98
CA ALA A 2 -1.70 30.20 -2.10
C ALA A 2 -0.30 29.77 -2.56
N GLY A 3 0.67 30.68 -2.51
CA GLY A 3 2.08 30.37 -2.81
C GLY A 3 2.69 29.43 -1.78
N ASP A 4 2.51 29.72 -0.51
CA ASP A 4 3.04 28.95 0.62
C ASP A 4 2.47 27.51 0.62
N ILE A 5 1.16 27.38 0.38
CA ILE A 5 0.51 26.06 0.28
C ILE A 5 1.05 25.26 -0.92
N ARG A 6 1.28 25.93 -2.06
CA ARG A 6 1.88 25.29 -3.24
C ARG A 6 3.30 24.79 -2.98
N GLU A 7 4.09 25.56 -2.23
CA GLU A 7 5.45 25.18 -1.83
C GLU A 7 5.43 23.95 -0.91
N LEU A 8 4.57 23.95 0.09
CA LEU A 8 4.37 22.79 0.96
C LEU A 8 3.91 21.53 0.19
N LEU A 9 3.06 21.70 -0.83
CA LEU A 9 2.65 20.58 -1.70
C LEU A 9 3.81 20.07 -2.57
N ARG A 10 4.73 20.95 -3.01
CA ARG A 10 5.94 20.53 -3.73
C ARG A 10 6.85 19.66 -2.87
N GLU A 11 6.93 19.94 -1.57
CA GLU A 11 7.68 19.12 -0.63
C GLU A 11 6.94 17.81 -0.29
N TYR A 12 5.60 17.86 -0.18
CA TYR A 12 4.77 16.72 0.19
C TYR A 12 4.73 15.62 -0.88
N VAL A 13 4.50 15.99 -2.15
CA VAL A 13 4.26 15.01 -3.22
C VAL A 13 5.44 14.05 -3.44
N PRO A 14 6.71 14.50 -3.47
CA PRO A 14 7.86 13.60 -3.60
C PRO A 14 7.97 12.58 -2.46
N LEU A 15 7.58 12.95 -1.24
CA LEU A 15 7.57 12.04 -0.09
C LEU A 15 6.55 10.90 -0.25
N ARG A 16 5.58 11.05 -1.16
CA ARG A 16 4.53 10.06 -1.44
C ARG A 16 4.83 9.16 -2.64
N ILE A 17 5.79 9.58 -3.48
CA ILE A 17 6.28 8.76 -4.59
C ILE A 17 7.19 7.67 -4.01
N THR A 18 7.10 6.50 -4.56
CA THR A 18 7.64 5.23 -4.07
C THR A 18 9.00 5.29 -3.42
N ILE A 19 9.06 4.70 -2.23
CA ILE A 19 10.29 4.40 -1.54
C ILE A 19 10.29 2.90 -1.27
N ASN A 20 11.28 2.22 -1.81
CA ASN A 20 11.42 0.76 -1.66
C ASN A 20 11.96 0.37 -0.27
N ASP A 21 12.53 1.31 0.48
CA ASP A 21 13.04 1.06 1.82
C ASP A 21 12.00 1.38 2.90
N ARG A 22 11.76 0.41 3.80
CA ARG A 22 10.82 0.54 4.93
C ARG A 22 11.22 1.66 5.90
N ILE A 23 12.51 1.83 6.16
CA ILE A 23 13.01 2.86 7.09
C ILE A 23 12.74 4.23 6.49
N GLN A 24 13.03 4.42 5.23
CA GLN A 24 12.78 5.65 4.49
C GLN A 24 11.28 5.93 4.37
N TYR A 25 10.45 4.89 4.21
CA TYR A 25 8.99 5.05 4.21
C TYR A 25 8.46 5.59 5.54
N LEU A 26 8.91 5.05 6.67
CA LEU A 26 8.48 5.53 7.99
C LEU A 26 8.95 6.98 8.23
N ALA A 27 10.20 7.30 7.89
CA ALA A 27 10.73 8.67 7.99
C ALA A 27 9.94 9.65 7.10
N ASN A 28 9.62 9.26 5.87
CA ASN A 28 8.81 10.09 4.97
C ASN A 28 7.35 10.21 5.42
N GLN A 29 6.84 9.23 6.15
CA GLN A 29 5.49 9.33 6.71
C GLN A 29 5.41 10.41 7.77
N ASP A 30 6.37 10.45 8.70
CA ASP A 30 6.44 11.48 9.73
C ASP A 30 6.62 12.89 9.10
N ALA A 31 7.49 13.02 8.12
CA ALA A 31 7.68 14.25 7.36
C ALA A 31 6.39 14.67 6.61
N SER A 32 5.70 13.72 5.98
CA SER A 32 4.42 13.97 5.30
C SER A 32 3.34 14.48 6.26
N ILE A 33 3.25 13.90 7.46
CA ILE A 33 2.31 14.33 8.50
C ILE A 33 2.64 15.77 8.95
N ALA A 34 3.91 16.05 9.17
CA ALA A 34 4.35 17.40 9.57
C ALA A 34 3.98 18.47 8.52
N ILE A 35 4.17 18.17 7.23
CA ILE A 35 3.79 19.08 6.14
C ILE A 35 2.27 19.25 6.07
N LEU A 36 1.50 18.19 6.19
CA LEU A 36 0.02 18.28 6.19
C LEU A 36 -0.49 19.12 7.36
N ASN A 37 0.10 19.01 8.54
CA ASN A 37 -0.24 19.86 9.69
C ASN A 37 0.07 21.34 9.43
N GLN A 38 1.15 21.64 8.71
CA GLN A 38 1.46 23.03 8.31
C GLN A 38 0.44 23.56 7.29
N ILE A 39 0.07 22.72 6.29
CA ILE A 39 -0.97 23.09 5.31
C ILE A 39 -2.29 23.32 6.03
N TRP A 40 -2.65 22.47 7.00
CA TRP A 40 -3.85 22.60 7.79
C TRP A 40 -3.88 23.93 8.58
N SER A 41 -2.79 24.27 9.26
CA SER A 41 -2.68 25.53 10.00
C SER A 41 -2.89 26.75 9.09
N LYS A 42 -2.32 26.74 7.88
CA LYS A 42 -2.53 27.79 6.89
C LYS A 42 -3.96 27.82 6.34
N ALA A 43 -4.57 26.66 6.15
CA ALA A 43 -5.97 26.56 5.75
C ALA A 43 -6.92 27.17 6.79
N GLU A 44 -6.65 26.93 8.08
CA GLU A 44 -7.41 27.57 9.17
C GLU A 44 -7.26 29.11 9.18
N GLU A 45 -6.06 29.63 8.94
CA GLU A 45 -5.85 31.10 8.86
C GLU A 45 -6.67 31.70 7.72
N VAL A 46 -6.67 31.05 6.55
CA VAL A 46 -7.45 31.50 5.37
C VAL A 46 -8.95 31.43 5.65
N ALA A 47 -9.41 30.35 6.31
CA ALA A 47 -10.81 30.20 6.67
C ALA A 47 -11.30 31.26 7.64
N ARG A 48 -10.50 31.59 8.64
CA ARG A 48 -10.83 32.68 9.60
C ARG A 48 -10.89 34.06 8.92
N ALA A 49 -10.06 34.27 7.90
CA ALA A 49 -10.03 35.51 7.14
C ALA A 49 -11.19 35.60 6.13
N ASN A 50 -11.72 34.47 5.64
CA ASN A 50 -12.75 34.42 4.60
C ASN A 50 -13.82 33.35 4.93
N PRO A 51 -14.61 33.52 5.99
CA PRO A 51 -15.50 32.47 6.49
C PRO A 51 -16.67 32.14 5.55
N GLU A 52 -17.02 33.05 4.65
CA GLU A 52 -18.13 32.86 3.69
C GLU A 52 -17.66 32.40 2.29
N SER A 53 -16.35 32.12 2.13
CA SER A 53 -15.81 31.71 0.85
C SER A 53 -16.06 30.23 0.58
N GLU A 54 -16.91 29.92 -0.39
CA GLU A 54 -17.20 28.57 -0.86
C GLU A 54 -15.91 27.84 -1.34
N ALA A 55 -15.00 28.57 -2.01
CA ALA A 55 -13.71 28.02 -2.45
C ALA A 55 -12.83 27.58 -1.28
N VAL A 56 -12.84 28.32 -0.17
CA VAL A 56 -12.09 27.97 1.05
C VAL A 56 -12.71 26.75 1.72
N SER A 57 -14.03 26.67 1.79
CA SER A 57 -14.74 25.52 2.34
C SER A 57 -14.43 24.25 1.56
N LEU A 58 -14.47 24.30 0.24
CA LEU A 58 -14.14 23.19 -0.64
C LEU A 58 -12.66 22.77 -0.50
N PHE A 59 -11.76 23.72 -0.34
CA PHE A 59 -10.34 23.44 -0.11
C PHE A 59 -10.13 22.68 1.21
N ILE A 60 -10.78 23.11 2.30
CA ILE A 60 -10.69 22.45 3.61
C ILE A 60 -11.26 21.03 3.55
N GLU A 61 -12.39 20.83 2.88
CA GLU A 61 -12.99 19.51 2.67
C GLU A 61 -12.01 18.58 1.94
N THR A 62 -11.44 19.03 0.81
CA THR A 62 -10.47 18.27 0.03
C THR A 62 -9.19 17.96 0.83
N LEU A 63 -8.73 18.91 1.65
CA LEU A 63 -7.58 18.72 2.53
C LEU A 63 -7.87 17.67 3.60
N ASN A 64 -9.06 17.70 4.21
CA ASN A 64 -9.50 16.72 5.19
C ASN A 64 -9.55 15.32 4.57
N ASP A 65 -10.14 15.18 3.37
CA ASP A 65 -10.14 13.92 2.62
C ASP A 65 -8.72 13.39 2.35
N THR A 66 -7.79 14.29 2.04
CA THR A 66 -6.38 13.93 1.82
C THR A 66 -5.73 13.38 3.09
N ILE A 67 -6.00 13.99 4.25
CA ILE A 67 -5.51 13.54 5.56
C ILE A 67 -6.11 12.18 5.93
N ASP A 68 -7.40 11.99 5.69
CA ASP A 68 -8.10 10.72 5.96
C ASP A 68 -7.58 9.58 5.08
N LEU A 69 -7.35 9.85 3.78
CA LEU A 69 -6.73 8.91 2.86
C LEU A 69 -5.30 8.55 3.28
N GLN A 70 -4.53 9.52 3.78
CA GLN A 70 -3.19 9.24 4.30
C GLN A 70 -3.24 8.32 5.52
N THR A 71 -4.12 8.59 6.46
CA THR A 71 -4.33 7.78 7.67
C THR A 71 -4.78 6.38 7.31
N THR A 72 -5.73 6.25 6.38
CA THR A 72 -6.20 4.96 5.87
C THR A 72 -5.07 4.17 5.21
N ARG A 73 -4.24 4.81 4.37
CA ARG A 73 -3.06 4.14 3.76
C ARG A 73 -2.05 3.70 4.81
N ALA A 74 -1.76 4.53 5.80
CA ALA A 74 -0.84 4.20 6.88
C ALA A 74 -1.34 2.97 7.67
N THR A 75 -2.61 2.97 8.00
CA THR A 75 -3.27 1.86 8.70
C THR A 75 -3.28 0.59 7.86
N ALA A 76 -3.60 0.68 6.57
CA ALA A 76 -3.58 -0.46 5.66
C ALA A 76 -2.19 -1.10 5.56
N VAL A 77 -1.12 -0.31 5.51
CA VAL A 77 0.26 -0.81 5.45
C VAL A 77 0.67 -1.56 6.72
N VAL A 78 0.12 -1.16 7.88
CA VAL A 78 0.47 -1.76 9.17
C VAL A 78 -0.44 -2.95 9.51
N ILE A 79 -1.73 -2.85 9.23
CA ILE A 79 -2.76 -3.81 9.68
C ILE A 79 -3.12 -4.83 8.60
N ALA A 80 -3.10 -4.46 7.32
CA ALA A 80 -3.54 -5.32 6.22
C ALA A 80 -2.49 -6.34 5.78
N ARG A 81 -1.59 -6.78 6.67
CA ARG A 81 -0.69 -7.89 6.40
C ARG A 81 -1.40 -9.21 6.61
N VAL A 82 -1.12 -10.16 5.73
CA VAL A 82 -1.55 -11.54 5.94
C VAL A 82 -0.85 -12.05 7.21
N PRO A 83 -1.60 -12.47 8.25
CA PRO A 83 -0.98 -13.03 9.44
C PRO A 83 -0.12 -14.24 9.11
N ASP A 84 1.09 -14.30 9.67
CA ASP A 84 2.02 -15.42 9.47
C ASP A 84 1.35 -16.78 9.76
N THR A 85 0.39 -16.80 10.68
CA THR A 85 -0.42 -17.97 11.00
C THR A 85 -1.16 -18.51 9.78
N ILE A 86 -1.69 -17.65 8.91
CA ILE A 86 -2.39 -18.08 7.68
C ILE A 86 -1.40 -18.72 6.69
N LEU A 87 -0.21 -18.12 6.54
CA LEU A 87 0.84 -18.69 5.68
C LEU A 87 1.30 -20.07 6.19
N ILE A 88 1.50 -20.20 7.50
CA ILE A 88 1.88 -21.47 8.13
C ILE A 88 0.78 -22.52 7.93
N LEU A 89 -0.50 -22.18 8.12
CA LEU A 89 -1.62 -23.09 7.93
C LEU A 89 -1.76 -23.52 6.47
N LEU A 90 -1.54 -22.64 5.52
CA LEU A 90 -1.55 -22.96 4.10
C LEU A 90 -0.40 -23.93 3.75
N PHE A 91 0.81 -23.65 4.23
CA PHE A 91 1.95 -24.53 4.04
C PHE A 91 1.74 -25.92 4.67
N LEU A 92 1.20 -25.96 5.88
CA LEU A 92 0.84 -27.22 6.54
C LEU A 92 -0.22 -28.00 5.74
N GLY A 93 -1.24 -27.29 5.22
CA GLY A 93 -2.25 -27.88 4.35
C GLY A 93 -1.65 -28.50 3.07
N GLU A 94 -0.67 -27.83 2.47
CA GLU A 94 0.07 -28.35 1.32
C GLU A 94 0.81 -29.66 1.67
N VAL A 95 1.55 -29.66 2.78
CA VAL A 95 2.27 -30.86 3.25
C VAL A 95 1.32 -32.02 3.52
N LEU A 96 0.17 -31.76 4.15
CA LEU A 96 -0.85 -32.79 4.39
C LEU A 96 -1.46 -33.30 3.08
N ALA A 97 -1.79 -32.43 2.13
CA ALA A 97 -2.31 -32.82 0.83
C ALA A 97 -1.31 -33.71 0.07
N MET A 98 -0.03 -33.36 0.10
CA MET A 98 1.04 -34.18 -0.49
C MET A 98 1.16 -35.53 0.21
N GLY A 99 1.03 -35.57 1.54
CA GLY A 99 1.01 -36.80 2.31
C GLY A 99 -0.11 -37.75 1.87
N ILE A 100 -1.32 -37.22 1.66
CA ILE A 100 -2.48 -37.97 1.21
C ILE A 100 -2.24 -38.54 -0.22
N VAL A 101 -1.76 -37.68 -1.13
CA VAL A 101 -1.44 -38.10 -2.51
C VAL A 101 -0.36 -39.18 -2.52
N GLY A 102 0.70 -39.02 -1.73
CA GLY A 102 1.76 -40.01 -1.59
C GLY A 102 1.26 -41.33 -1.00
N TYR A 103 0.42 -41.29 0.02
CA TYR A 103 -0.18 -42.45 0.66
C TYR A 103 -1.08 -43.24 -0.32
N THR A 104 -1.98 -42.53 -1.03
CA THR A 104 -2.87 -43.16 -2.00
C THR A 104 -2.12 -43.76 -3.18
N ALA A 105 -1.07 -43.10 -3.67
CA ALA A 105 -0.19 -43.63 -4.71
C ALA A 105 0.55 -44.90 -4.26
N GLY A 106 0.98 -44.94 -2.99
CA GLY A 106 1.61 -46.13 -2.39
C GLY A 106 0.66 -47.32 -2.30
N LEU A 107 -0.61 -47.10 -1.95
CA LEU A 107 -1.62 -48.17 -1.86
C LEU A 107 -2.04 -48.72 -3.22
N THR A 108 -2.18 -47.86 -4.23
CA THR A 108 -2.67 -48.23 -5.55
C THR A 108 -1.57 -48.70 -6.50
N GLY A 109 -0.30 -48.53 -6.12
CA GLY A 109 0.83 -48.84 -7.00
C GLY A 109 0.90 -47.94 -8.25
N SER A 110 0.00 -46.97 -8.37
CA SER A 110 -0.04 -46.03 -9.49
C SER A 110 0.86 -44.82 -9.21
N ARG A 111 1.77 -44.55 -10.12
CA ARG A 111 2.61 -43.36 -10.05
C ARG A 111 1.82 -42.15 -10.55
N GLY A 112 0.95 -41.57 -9.70
CA GLY A 112 0.20 -40.35 -10.01
C GLY A 112 1.08 -39.11 -10.07
N LEU A 113 2.27 -39.22 -10.70
CA LEU A 113 3.29 -38.17 -10.74
C LEU A 113 2.77 -36.86 -11.35
N VAL A 114 1.95 -36.97 -12.41
CA VAL A 114 1.36 -35.81 -13.07
C VAL A 114 0.38 -35.07 -12.15
N ALA A 115 -0.48 -35.81 -11.44
CA ALA A 115 -1.42 -35.22 -10.49
C ALA A 115 -0.69 -34.58 -9.33
N ALA A 116 0.37 -35.20 -8.79
CA ALA A 116 1.21 -34.63 -7.74
C ALA A 116 1.90 -33.35 -8.23
N MET A 117 2.49 -33.37 -9.43
CA MET A 117 3.12 -32.16 -9.99
C MET A 117 2.12 -31.02 -10.21
N MET A 118 0.92 -31.31 -10.74
CA MET A 118 -0.11 -30.25 -10.88
C MET A 118 -0.55 -29.71 -9.56
N LEU A 119 -0.67 -30.50 -8.51
CA LEU A 119 -1.01 -30.06 -7.16
C LEU A 119 0.08 -29.14 -6.60
N VAL A 120 1.36 -29.52 -6.70
CA VAL A 120 2.50 -28.67 -6.27
C VAL A 120 2.47 -27.34 -7.00
N LEU A 121 2.31 -27.33 -8.32
CA LEU A 121 2.28 -26.10 -9.10
C LEU A 121 1.11 -25.20 -8.71
N ALA A 122 -0.07 -25.77 -8.48
CA ALA A 122 -1.25 -25.00 -8.07
C ALA A 122 -1.04 -24.33 -6.69
N PHE A 123 -0.56 -25.07 -5.69
CA PHE A 123 -0.29 -24.53 -4.36
C PHE A 123 0.85 -23.52 -4.39
N SER A 124 1.93 -23.80 -5.10
CA SER A 124 3.06 -22.89 -5.26
C SER A 124 2.62 -21.57 -5.90
N ALA A 125 1.76 -21.62 -6.92
CA ALA A 125 1.22 -20.41 -7.55
C ALA A 125 0.35 -19.60 -6.58
N VAL A 126 -0.50 -20.25 -5.78
CA VAL A 126 -1.35 -19.59 -4.79
C VAL A 126 -0.50 -18.95 -3.68
N LEU A 127 0.48 -19.69 -3.14
CA LEU A 127 1.39 -19.14 -2.11
C LEU A 127 2.21 -17.98 -2.66
N THR A 128 2.73 -18.09 -3.87
CA THR A 128 3.49 -17.00 -4.51
C THR A 128 2.62 -15.76 -4.68
N LEU A 129 1.39 -15.93 -5.18
CA LEU A 129 0.44 -14.83 -5.34
C LEU A 129 0.08 -14.19 -4.00
N LEU A 130 -0.12 -14.99 -2.96
CA LEU A 130 -0.46 -14.50 -1.63
C LEU A 130 0.69 -13.67 -1.03
N VAL A 131 1.92 -14.17 -1.12
CA VAL A 131 3.12 -13.45 -0.67
C VAL A 131 3.35 -12.18 -1.51
N ASP A 132 3.08 -12.23 -2.80
CA ASP A 132 3.19 -11.08 -3.69
C ASP A 132 2.18 -9.98 -3.34
N LEU A 133 0.93 -10.35 -3.05
CA LEU A 133 -0.12 -9.43 -2.60
C LEU A 133 0.16 -8.84 -1.21
N ASP A 134 0.86 -9.56 -0.34
CA ASP A 134 1.29 -9.04 0.97
C ASP A 134 2.41 -8.01 0.86
N ARG A 135 3.06 -7.92 -0.31
CA ARG A 135 4.16 -6.99 -0.61
C ARG A 135 3.82 -6.06 -1.78
N PRO A 136 2.83 -5.14 -1.64
CA PRO A 136 2.33 -4.32 -2.75
C PRO A 136 3.36 -3.36 -3.36
N ARG A 137 4.57 -3.28 -2.77
CA ARG A 137 5.66 -2.40 -3.22
C ARG A 137 6.79 -3.14 -3.92
N ASP A 138 7.09 -4.36 -3.49
CA ASP A 138 8.21 -5.18 -3.99
C ASP A 138 7.73 -6.38 -4.83
N GLY A 139 6.40 -6.54 -5.00
CA GLY A 139 5.78 -7.63 -5.73
C GLY A 139 5.71 -7.42 -7.25
N PHE A 140 5.22 -8.44 -7.96
CA PHE A 140 4.90 -8.36 -9.39
C PHE A 140 3.73 -7.39 -9.65
N LEU A 141 2.80 -7.26 -8.69
CA LEU A 141 1.66 -6.36 -8.75
C LEU A 141 1.99 -5.05 -8.03
N GLN A 142 2.42 -4.06 -8.81
CA GLN A 142 2.74 -2.72 -8.30
C GLN A 142 1.58 -1.75 -8.52
N VAL A 143 1.33 -0.90 -7.53
CA VAL A 143 0.36 0.20 -7.67
C VAL A 143 0.90 1.26 -8.61
N ASN A 144 0.14 1.63 -9.64
CA ASN A 144 0.52 2.67 -10.58
C ASN A 144 0.65 4.03 -9.87
N GLN A 145 1.84 4.62 -9.93
CA GLN A 145 2.16 5.92 -9.31
C GLN A 145 2.16 7.09 -10.29
N GLN A 146 1.83 6.83 -11.55
CA GLN A 146 1.80 7.85 -12.58
C GLN A 146 1.02 9.12 -12.19
N PRO A 147 -0.14 9.06 -11.48
CA PRO A 147 -0.84 10.26 -11.05
C PRO A 147 -0.02 11.17 -10.14
N LEU A 148 0.77 10.60 -9.21
CA LEU A 148 1.62 11.38 -8.31
C LEU A 148 2.83 11.97 -9.03
N ILE A 149 3.41 11.23 -9.98
CA ILE A 149 4.52 11.71 -10.82
C ILE A 149 4.04 12.89 -11.67
N THR A 150 2.90 12.76 -12.35
CA THR A 150 2.33 13.85 -13.15
C THR A 150 2.01 15.07 -12.28
N LEU A 151 1.50 14.87 -11.06
CA LEU A 151 1.25 15.96 -10.12
C LEU A 151 2.55 16.67 -9.71
N SER A 152 3.62 15.92 -9.44
CA SER A 152 4.92 16.51 -9.08
C SER A 152 5.49 17.35 -10.23
N GLU A 153 5.34 16.89 -11.49
CA GLU A 153 5.75 17.65 -12.68
C GLU A 153 4.94 18.95 -12.85
N GLN A 154 3.64 18.92 -12.59
CA GLN A 154 2.76 20.11 -12.64
C GLN A 154 3.06 21.13 -11.55
N LEU A 155 3.44 20.68 -10.37
CA LEU A 155 3.84 21.57 -9.27
C LEU A 155 5.21 22.21 -9.50
N GLY A 156 6.08 21.57 -10.29
CA GLY A 156 7.46 21.96 -10.51
C GLY A 156 8.40 21.50 -9.39
N PRO A 157 9.71 21.67 -9.54
CA PRO A 157 10.68 21.26 -8.53
C PRO A 157 10.51 22.05 -7.24
N PRO A 158 10.87 21.45 -6.09
CA PRO A 158 10.89 22.11 -4.79
C PRO A 158 11.88 23.27 -4.73
#